data_e45c62d09a2741970b8936e5969aa463
#
_entry.id   e45c62d09a2741970b8936e5969aa463
#
_cell.length_a   1.000
_cell.length_b   1.000
_cell.length_c   1.000
_cell.angle_alpha   90.00
_cell.angle_beta   90.00
_cell.angle_gamma   90.00
#
_symmetry.space_group_name_H-M   'P 1'
#
loop_
_entity.id
_entity.type
_entity.pdbx_description
1 polymer ?
#
loop_
_entity_poly.entity_id
_entity_poly.type
_entity_poly.pdbx_seq_one_letter_code
_entity_poly.pdbx_strand_id
1 'polypeptide(L)'
;MATGQAAQLGLRERKKRKTRELIAETAKRLFAERGFDAVTVAEVASAADVSQGTVFNYFPAKEDLFFSSMEAFEARLVDGVRERPPGESVLSAFRRLVLDGLDQLALEDRANLIATAARIISTAPSLQAREREVVALYTDSLAALIAEEMGAESGDVESW
;
A
#
# COMPACT_ATOMS: atom_id res chain seq x y z
N MET A 1 15.04 -30.70 -15.71
CA MET A 1 15.83 -29.61 -15.08
C MET A 1 15.06 -28.27 -14.91
N ALA A 2 13.83 -28.13 -15.38
CA ALA A 2 13.01 -26.89 -15.27
C ALA A 2 12.34 -26.69 -13.90
N THR A 3 12.09 -27.73 -13.13
CA THR A 3 11.36 -27.68 -11.85
C THR A 3 12.12 -26.98 -10.72
N GLY A 4 13.45 -27.05 -10.72
CA GLY A 4 14.29 -26.42 -9.72
C GLY A 4 14.37 -24.89 -9.86
N GLN A 5 14.32 -24.39 -11.09
CA GLN A 5 14.41 -22.95 -11.38
C GLN A 5 13.12 -22.19 -11.02
N ALA A 6 11.97 -22.78 -11.28
CA ALA A 6 10.67 -22.21 -10.88
C ALA A 6 10.49 -22.19 -9.34
N ALA A 7 10.92 -23.24 -8.64
CA ALA A 7 10.90 -23.28 -7.18
C ALA A 7 11.88 -22.26 -6.54
N GLN A 8 13.02 -22.01 -7.18
CA GLN A 8 14.02 -21.03 -6.74
C GLN A 8 13.57 -19.60 -6.98
N LEU A 9 12.87 -19.31 -8.10
CA LEU A 9 12.22 -18.02 -8.36
C LEU A 9 11.13 -17.74 -7.31
N GLY A 10 10.29 -18.71 -7.01
CA GLY A 10 9.27 -18.58 -5.97
C GLY A 10 9.85 -18.38 -4.56
N LEU A 11 11.01 -18.95 -4.23
CA LEU A 11 11.68 -18.74 -2.96
C LEU A 11 12.31 -17.34 -2.86
N ARG A 12 12.91 -16.85 -3.94
CA ARG A 12 13.48 -15.49 -4.01
C ARG A 12 12.39 -14.43 -3.85
N GLU A 13 11.28 -14.57 -4.56
CA GLU A 13 10.15 -13.65 -4.44
C GLU A 13 9.53 -13.67 -3.04
N ARG A 14 9.39 -14.84 -2.42
CA ARG A 14 8.93 -14.95 -1.03
C ARG A 14 9.89 -14.27 -0.04
N LYS A 15 11.20 -14.42 -0.21
CA LYS A 15 12.20 -13.75 0.62
C LYS A 15 12.14 -12.23 0.42
N LYS A 16 12.05 -11.78 -0.84
CA LYS A 16 11.92 -10.37 -1.19
C LYS A 16 10.71 -9.74 -0.52
N ARG A 17 9.54 -10.38 -0.63
CA ARG A 17 8.31 -9.93 0.03
C ARG A 17 8.45 -9.86 1.55
N LYS A 18 8.97 -10.92 2.19
CA LYS A 18 9.20 -10.93 3.64
C LYS A 18 10.14 -9.81 4.11
N THR A 19 11.20 -9.54 3.37
CA THR A 19 12.13 -8.44 3.70
C THR A 19 11.42 -7.10 3.56
N ARG A 20 10.62 -6.88 2.49
CA ARG A 20 9.83 -5.66 2.30
C ARG A 20 8.83 -5.45 3.44
N GLU A 21 8.10 -6.49 3.81
CA GLU A 21 7.14 -6.49 4.93
C GLU A 21 7.83 -6.15 6.26
N LEU A 22 8.97 -6.79 6.56
CA LEU A 22 9.74 -6.52 7.78
C LEU A 22 10.20 -5.06 7.89
N ILE A 23 10.73 -4.49 6.80
CA ILE A 23 11.17 -3.09 6.76
C ILE A 23 9.96 -2.16 6.97
N ALA A 24 8.84 -2.41 6.29
CA ALA A 24 7.62 -1.60 6.39
C ALA A 24 7.04 -1.60 7.80
N GLU A 25 6.88 -2.77 8.44
CA GLU A 25 6.36 -2.88 9.79
C GLU A 25 7.31 -2.26 10.83
N THR A 26 8.62 -2.40 10.63
CA THR A 26 9.63 -1.73 11.49
C THR A 26 9.52 -0.21 11.39
N ALA A 27 9.41 0.33 10.18
CA ALA A 27 9.24 1.77 9.95
C ALA A 27 7.94 2.28 10.57
N LYS A 28 6.82 1.60 10.34
CA LYS A 28 5.50 1.94 10.88
C LYS A 28 5.52 2.05 12.41
N ARG A 29 6.12 1.07 13.08
CA ARG A 29 6.27 1.09 14.55
C ARG A 29 7.10 2.29 15.00
N LEU A 30 8.26 2.54 14.41
CA LEU A 30 9.13 3.66 14.78
C LEU A 30 8.45 5.01 14.53
N PHE A 31 7.73 5.18 13.43
CA PHE A 31 6.99 6.41 13.14
C PHE A 31 5.83 6.63 14.12
N ALA A 32 5.15 5.57 14.55
CA ALA A 32 4.09 5.68 15.55
C ALA A 32 4.64 6.08 16.94
N GLU A 33 5.79 5.54 17.34
CA GLU A 33 6.43 5.80 18.63
C GLU A 33 7.08 7.18 18.72
N ARG A 34 7.72 7.65 17.63
CA ARG A 34 8.63 8.80 17.66
C ARG A 34 8.24 9.94 16.71
N GLY A 35 7.26 9.72 15.85
CA GLY A 35 6.90 10.63 14.77
C GLY A 35 7.77 10.44 13.51
N PHE A 36 7.27 10.93 12.37
CA PHE A 36 7.93 10.72 11.08
C PHE A 36 9.29 11.42 11.01
N ASP A 37 9.36 12.70 11.35
CA ASP A 37 10.57 13.51 11.17
C ASP A 37 11.74 13.06 12.05
N ALA A 38 11.44 12.55 13.24
CA ALA A 38 12.46 12.12 14.21
C ALA A 38 13.11 10.76 13.88
N VAL A 39 12.58 9.99 12.92
CA VAL A 39 13.09 8.68 12.54
C VAL A 39 13.84 8.79 11.22
N THR A 40 15.05 8.26 11.15
CA THR A 40 15.87 8.19 9.94
C THR A 40 15.76 6.84 9.26
N VAL A 41 16.04 6.79 7.94
CA VAL A 41 16.15 5.51 7.19
C VAL A 41 17.24 4.61 7.77
N ALA A 42 18.32 5.19 8.32
CA ALA A 42 19.39 4.45 8.99
C ALA A 42 18.89 3.69 10.23
N GLU A 43 18.04 4.32 11.03
CA GLU A 43 17.45 3.70 12.22
C GLU A 43 16.47 2.59 11.84
N VAL A 44 15.66 2.81 10.78
CA VAL A 44 14.79 1.76 10.24
C VAL A 44 15.61 0.56 9.77
N ALA A 45 16.69 0.80 9.00
CA ALA A 45 17.57 -0.24 8.50
C ALA A 45 18.20 -1.04 9.65
N SER A 46 18.74 -0.34 10.66
CA SER A 46 19.33 -0.97 11.86
C SER A 46 18.31 -1.80 12.64
N ALA A 47 17.10 -1.27 12.83
CA ALA A 47 16.05 -1.97 13.57
C ALA A 47 15.44 -3.17 12.81
N ALA A 48 15.52 -3.16 11.47
CA ALA A 48 15.10 -4.27 10.61
C ALA A 48 16.25 -5.25 10.28
N ASP A 49 17.45 -5.05 10.84
CA ASP A 49 18.65 -5.85 10.58
C ASP A 49 19.01 -5.95 9.08
N VAL A 50 18.95 -4.81 8.38
CA VAL A 50 19.31 -4.69 6.97
C VAL A 50 20.21 -3.48 6.73
N SER A 51 20.86 -3.41 5.56
CA SER A 51 21.58 -2.20 5.16
C SER A 51 20.63 -1.08 4.71
N GLN A 52 21.05 0.19 4.82
CA GLN A 52 20.30 1.31 4.24
C GLN A 52 20.07 1.14 2.73
N GLY A 53 21.08 0.64 1.99
CA GLY A 53 20.94 0.34 0.58
C GLY A 53 19.85 -0.70 0.31
N THR A 54 19.67 -1.67 1.22
CA THR A 54 18.56 -2.62 1.15
C THR A 54 17.23 -1.90 1.31
N VAL A 55 17.11 -0.98 2.27
CA VAL A 55 15.87 -0.19 2.45
C VAL A 55 15.54 0.59 1.17
N PHE A 56 16.50 1.34 0.61
CA PHE A 56 16.30 2.13 -0.61
C PHE A 56 15.99 1.29 -1.86
N ASN A 57 16.43 0.03 -1.91
CA ASN A 57 16.06 -0.90 -2.98
C ASN A 57 14.57 -1.29 -2.95
N TYR A 58 13.92 -1.23 -1.78
CA TYR A 58 12.50 -1.53 -1.61
C TYR A 58 11.61 -0.29 -1.54
N PHE A 59 12.14 0.81 -1.02
CA PHE A 59 11.45 2.06 -0.75
C PHE A 59 12.35 3.22 -1.14
N PRO A 60 12.21 3.77 -2.36
CA PRO A 60 13.07 4.84 -2.88
C PRO A 60 13.10 6.10 -2.02
N ALA A 61 12.00 6.39 -1.31
CA ALA A 61 11.90 7.52 -0.39
C ALA A 61 11.44 7.07 1.00
N LYS A 62 11.70 7.89 2.01
CA LYS A 62 11.25 7.65 3.39
C LYS A 62 9.73 7.68 3.50
N GLU A 63 9.08 8.51 2.70
CA GLU A 63 7.63 8.61 2.58
C GLU A 63 6.99 7.30 2.11
N ASP A 64 7.67 6.56 1.22
CA ASP A 64 7.19 5.27 0.72
C ASP A 64 7.13 4.20 1.83
N LEU A 65 7.99 4.31 2.85
CA LEU A 65 7.90 3.47 4.05
C LEU A 65 6.59 3.71 4.82
N PHE A 66 6.17 4.97 4.91
CA PHE A 66 4.94 5.34 5.61
C PHE A 66 3.69 4.87 4.86
N PHE A 67 3.66 5.10 3.54
CA PHE A 67 2.51 4.75 2.70
C PHE A 67 2.49 3.28 2.23
N SER A 68 3.50 2.48 2.56
CA SER A 68 3.64 1.11 2.07
C SER A 68 2.45 0.18 2.36
N SER A 69 1.75 0.39 3.48
CA SER A 69 0.55 -0.38 3.82
C SER A 69 -0.67 0.05 3.00
N MET A 70 -0.77 1.34 2.64
CA MET A 70 -1.83 1.86 1.78
C MET A 70 -1.66 1.35 0.35
N GLU A 71 -0.43 1.39 -0.20
CA GLU A 71 -0.11 0.83 -1.51
C GLU A 71 -0.42 -0.67 -1.61
N ALA A 72 -0.08 -1.43 -0.56
CA ALA A 72 -0.39 -2.86 -0.49
C ALA A 72 -1.90 -3.13 -0.38
N PHE A 73 -2.64 -2.25 0.27
CA PHE A 73 -4.10 -2.33 0.35
C PHE A 73 -4.75 -2.02 -1.01
N GLU A 74 -4.31 -0.97 -1.66
CA GLU A 74 -4.78 -0.60 -3.02
C GLU A 74 -4.54 -1.71 -4.03
N ALA A 75 -3.33 -2.25 -4.09
CA ALA A 75 -3.02 -3.36 -4.99
C ALA A 75 -3.99 -4.55 -4.78
N ARG A 76 -4.29 -4.91 -3.52
CA ARG A 76 -5.27 -5.96 -3.20
C ARG A 76 -6.69 -5.60 -3.63
N LEU A 77 -7.09 -4.32 -3.50
CA LEU A 77 -8.40 -3.88 -3.97
C LEU A 77 -8.52 -3.98 -5.49
N VAL A 78 -7.53 -3.48 -6.21
CA VAL A 78 -7.50 -3.53 -7.68
C VAL A 78 -7.52 -4.97 -8.18
N ASP A 79 -6.64 -5.82 -7.63
CA ASP A 79 -6.58 -7.24 -7.99
C ASP A 79 -7.89 -7.96 -7.65
N GLY A 80 -8.43 -7.75 -6.45
CA GLY A 80 -9.68 -8.37 -6.02
C GLY A 80 -10.91 -7.91 -6.82
N VAL A 81 -10.92 -6.67 -7.32
CA VAL A 81 -11.95 -6.19 -8.23
C VAL A 81 -11.79 -6.83 -9.62
N ARG A 82 -10.57 -6.98 -10.12
CA ARG A 82 -10.31 -7.66 -11.40
C ARG A 82 -10.68 -9.13 -11.37
N GLU A 83 -10.41 -9.80 -10.27
CA GLU A 83 -10.69 -11.24 -10.04
C GLU A 83 -12.11 -11.50 -9.52
N ARG A 84 -13.00 -10.51 -9.54
CA ARG A 84 -14.37 -10.65 -9.05
C ARG A 84 -15.15 -11.74 -9.79
N PRO A 85 -16.11 -12.41 -9.12
CA PRO A 85 -16.98 -13.38 -9.76
C PRO A 85 -17.72 -12.81 -10.97
N PRO A 86 -17.97 -13.63 -12.03
CA PRO A 86 -18.78 -13.21 -13.16
C PRO A 86 -20.16 -12.71 -12.71
N GLY A 87 -20.57 -11.52 -13.18
CA GLY A 87 -21.84 -10.87 -12.83
C GLY A 87 -21.81 -9.99 -11.59
N GLU A 88 -20.71 -9.95 -10.84
CA GLU A 88 -20.50 -8.94 -9.80
C GLU A 88 -20.01 -7.64 -10.42
N SER A 89 -20.69 -6.51 -10.18
CA SER A 89 -20.23 -5.21 -10.68
C SER A 89 -18.96 -4.73 -9.97
N VAL A 90 -18.15 -3.88 -10.64
CA VAL A 90 -16.94 -3.25 -10.05
C VAL A 90 -17.27 -2.59 -8.71
N LEU A 91 -18.38 -1.83 -8.64
CA LEU A 91 -18.77 -1.13 -7.43
C LEU A 91 -19.12 -2.09 -6.28
N SER A 92 -19.80 -3.21 -6.58
CA SER A 92 -20.17 -4.22 -5.58
C SER A 92 -18.91 -4.93 -5.04
N ALA A 93 -18.00 -5.33 -5.92
CA ALA A 93 -16.73 -5.94 -5.57
C ALA A 93 -15.87 -5.00 -4.71
N PHE A 94 -15.74 -3.74 -5.14
CA PHE A 94 -15.00 -2.72 -4.39
C PHE A 94 -15.57 -2.53 -2.99
N ARG A 95 -16.90 -2.32 -2.87
CA ARG A 95 -17.57 -2.16 -1.58
C ARG A 95 -17.32 -3.36 -0.65
N ARG A 96 -17.48 -4.57 -1.16
CA ARG A 96 -17.24 -5.81 -0.40
C ARG A 96 -15.79 -5.86 0.11
N LEU A 97 -14.80 -5.65 -0.77
CA LEU A 97 -13.39 -5.73 -0.41
C LEU A 97 -12.97 -4.65 0.61
N VAL A 98 -13.51 -3.44 0.49
CA VAL A 98 -13.28 -2.38 1.48
C VAL A 98 -13.87 -2.77 2.83
N LEU A 99 -15.10 -3.26 2.87
CA LEU A 99 -15.76 -3.66 4.12
C LEU A 99 -15.04 -4.85 4.77
N ASP A 100 -14.71 -5.88 3.99
CA ASP A 100 -13.96 -7.05 4.48
C ASP A 100 -12.59 -6.64 5.05
N GLY A 101 -11.89 -5.73 4.39
CA GLY A 101 -10.61 -5.19 4.89
C GLY A 101 -10.76 -4.38 6.19
N LEU A 102 -11.88 -3.71 6.34
CA LEU A 102 -12.20 -2.98 7.56
C LEU A 102 -12.66 -3.92 8.69
N ASP A 103 -13.37 -5.00 8.43
CA ASP A 103 -13.92 -5.91 9.45
C ASP A 103 -12.86 -6.76 10.17
N GLN A 104 -11.66 -6.84 9.60
CA GLN A 104 -10.52 -7.53 10.23
C GLN A 104 -9.91 -6.78 11.42
N LEU A 105 -10.26 -5.50 11.62
CA LEU A 105 -9.77 -4.67 12.73
C LEU A 105 -10.93 -4.32 13.66
N ALA A 106 -10.71 -4.35 14.96
CA ALA A 106 -11.67 -3.82 15.92
C ALA A 106 -11.90 -2.31 15.66
N LEU A 107 -13.12 -1.82 15.89
CA LEU A 107 -13.50 -0.43 15.62
C LEU A 107 -12.57 0.60 16.29
N GLU A 108 -12.18 0.32 17.53
CA GLU A 108 -11.25 1.18 18.30
C GLU A 108 -9.85 1.18 17.67
N ASP A 109 -9.35 0.03 17.22
CA ASP A 109 -8.05 -0.08 16.57
C ASP A 109 -8.02 0.67 15.24
N ARG A 110 -9.12 0.63 14.47
CA ARG A 110 -9.26 1.40 13.22
C ARG A 110 -9.21 2.90 13.47
N ALA A 111 -10.02 3.37 14.40
CA ALA A 111 -10.09 4.79 14.73
C ALA A 111 -8.73 5.31 15.19
N ASN A 112 -8.05 4.57 16.06
CA ASN A 112 -6.72 4.90 16.55
C ASN A 112 -5.65 4.89 15.44
N LEU A 113 -5.72 3.92 14.52
CA LEU A 113 -4.79 3.82 13.39
C LEU A 113 -4.95 5.02 12.45
N ILE A 114 -6.20 5.34 12.07
CA ILE A 114 -6.53 6.48 11.20
C ILE A 114 -6.13 7.80 11.86
N ALA A 115 -6.50 8.00 13.12
CA ALA A 115 -6.16 9.22 13.86
C ALA A 115 -4.64 9.40 14.00
N THR A 116 -3.91 8.32 14.26
CA THR A 116 -2.45 8.36 14.36
C THR A 116 -1.81 8.69 13.01
N ALA A 117 -2.25 8.07 11.93
CA ALA A 117 -1.77 8.37 10.58
C ALA A 117 -2.06 9.82 10.20
N ALA A 118 -3.30 10.29 10.39
CA ALA A 118 -3.69 11.67 10.11
C ALA A 118 -2.85 12.69 10.90
N ARG A 119 -2.58 12.43 12.17
CA ARG A 119 -1.73 13.27 13.01
C ARG A 119 -0.29 13.31 12.49
N ILE A 120 0.28 12.18 12.09
CA ILE A 120 1.65 12.12 11.55
C ILE A 120 1.72 12.88 10.22
N ILE A 121 0.76 12.67 9.31
CA ILE A 121 0.71 13.35 8.01
C ILE A 121 0.57 14.88 8.21
N SER A 122 -0.30 15.32 9.12
CA SER A 122 -0.53 16.75 9.35
C SER A 122 0.70 17.52 9.85
N THR A 123 1.67 16.84 10.44
CA THR A 123 2.90 17.44 10.98
C THR A 123 4.07 17.42 10.01
N ALA A 124 4.00 16.65 8.91
CA ALA A 124 5.11 16.46 7.97
C ALA A 124 4.72 16.92 6.53
N PRO A 125 5.21 18.08 6.05
CA PRO A 125 4.87 18.59 4.71
C PRO A 125 5.20 17.62 3.56
N SER A 126 6.28 16.84 3.68
CA SER A 126 6.65 15.83 2.68
C SER A 126 5.62 14.70 2.61
N LEU A 127 5.06 14.27 3.75
CA LEU A 127 3.98 13.28 3.77
C LEU A 127 2.70 13.84 3.16
N GLN A 128 2.35 15.11 3.41
CA GLN A 128 1.19 15.74 2.78
C GLN A 128 1.31 15.84 1.26
N ALA A 129 2.54 16.09 0.75
CA ALA A 129 2.79 16.09 -0.69
C ALA A 129 2.61 14.67 -1.26
N ARG A 130 3.22 13.68 -0.62
CA ARG A 130 3.13 12.27 -1.04
C ARG A 130 1.71 11.71 -0.94
N GLU A 131 0.94 12.11 0.08
CA GLU A 131 -0.47 11.72 0.22
C GLU A 131 -1.30 12.13 -1.00
N ARG A 132 -1.13 13.36 -1.49
CA ARG A 132 -1.83 13.83 -2.70
C ARG A 132 -1.50 12.99 -3.93
N GLU A 133 -0.24 12.62 -4.10
CA GLU A 133 0.19 11.73 -5.19
C GLU A 133 -0.43 10.34 -5.08
N VAL A 134 -0.41 9.77 -3.88
CA VAL A 134 -0.98 8.44 -3.60
C VAL A 134 -2.48 8.44 -3.84
N VAL A 135 -3.21 9.46 -3.37
CA VAL A 135 -4.66 9.59 -3.61
C VAL A 135 -4.97 9.75 -5.10
N ALA A 136 -4.17 10.53 -5.84
CA ALA A 136 -4.35 10.67 -7.29
C ALA A 136 -4.18 9.32 -8.00
N LEU A 137 -3.13 8.56 -7.68
CA LEU A 137 -2.91 7.22 -8.25
C LEU A 137 -4.09 6.28 -7.98
N TYR A 138 -4.67 6.32 -6.76
CA TYR A 138 -5.83 5.48 -6.42
C TYR A 138 -7.07 5.88 -7.20
N THR A 139 -7.30 7.18 -7.35
CA THR A 139 -8.41 7.70 -8.14
C THR A 139 -8.30 7.25 -9.59
N ASP A 140 -7.12 7.35 -10.18
CA ASP A 140 -6.87 6.93 -11.57
C ASP A 140 -7.06 5.41 -11.75
N SER A 141 -6.55 4.60 -10.80
CA SER A 141 -6.71 3.14 -10.82
C SER A 141 -8.18 2.73 -10.77
N LEU A 142 -8.98 3.36 -9.91
CA LEU A 142 -10.41 3.09 -9.79
C LEU A 142 -11.19 3.58 -11.00
N ALA A 143 -10.86 4.77 -11.52
CA ALA A 143 -11.47 5.30 -12.74
C ALA A 143 -11.24 4.38 -13.93
N ALA A 144 -10.03 3.85 -14.10
CA ALA A 144 -9.71 2.89 -15.14
C ALA A 144 -10.55 1.61 -15.04
N LEU A 145 -10.71 1.04 -13.83
CA LEU A 145 -11.54 -0.15 -13.62
C LEU A 145 -13.01 0.09 -13.95
N ILE A 146 -13.55 1.25 -13.56
CA ILE A 146 -14.94 1.63 -13.90
C ILE A 146 -15.09 1.82 -15.41
N ALA A 147 -14.15 2.48 -16.06
CA ALA A 147 -14.16 2.68 -17.52
C ALA A 147 -14.10 1.35 -18.27
N GLU A 148 -13.28 0.40 -17.84
CA GLU A 148 -13.22 -0.96 -18.39
C GLU A 148 -14.59 -1.65 -18.31
N GLU A 149 -15.30 -1.55 -17.17
CA GLU A 149 -16.64 -2.16 -17.00
C GLU A 149 -17.69 -1.52 -17.88
N MET A 150 -17.64 -0.20 -18.03
CA MET A 150 -18.61 0.55 -18.85
C MET A 150 -18.33 0.44 -20.35
N GLY A 151 -17.22 -0.16 -20.76
CA GLY A 151 -16.79 -0.23 -22.16
C GLY A 151 -16.41 1.14 -22.73
N ALA A 152 -16.14 2.12 -21.88
CA ALA A 152 -15.67 3.45 -22.27
C ALA A 152 -14.15 3.45 -22.45
N GLU A 153 -13.65 4.18 -23.45
CA GLU A 153 -12.21 4.47 -23.55
C GLU A 153 -11.81 5.35 -22.36
N SER A 154 -10.60 5.13 -21.80
CA SER A 154 -10.14 5.79 -20.56
C SER A 154 -10.03 7.32 -20.61
N GLY A 155 -10.38 7.96 -21.72
CA GLY A 155 -10.47 9.41 -21.90
C GLY A 155 -11.87 10.01 -21.69
N ASP A 156 -12.92 9.20 -21.61
CA ASP A 156 -14.31 9.68 -21.53
C ASP A 156 -14.79 9.99 -20.09
N VAL A 157 -13.97 9.75 -19.08
CA VAL A 157 -14.34 9.95 -17.67
C VAL A 157 -14.34 11.44 -17.26
N GLU A 158 -13.86 12.35 -18.13
CA GLU A 158 -13.88 13.80 -17.88
C GLU A 158 -15.26 14.46 -18.04
N SER A 159 -16.32 13.71 -18.30
CA SER A 159 -17.65 14.25 -18.63
C SER A 159 -18.68 14.19 -17.49
N TRP A 160 -18.26 14.09 -16.23
CA TRP A 160 -19.18 14.08 -15.06
C TRP A 160 -18.91 15.20 -14.10
#